data_530aecf5b82ad7100f7df0c0a0ad3eab
#
_entry.id   530aecf5b82ad7100f7df0c0a0ad3eab
#
_cell.length_a   1.000
_cell.length_b   1.000
_cell.length_c   1.000
_cell.angle_alpha   90.00
_cell.angle_beta   90.00
_cell.angle_gamma   90.00
#
_symmetry.space_group_name_H-M   'P 1'
#
loop_
_entity.id
_entity.type
_entity.pdbx_description
1 polymer ?
#
loop_
_entity_poly.entity_id
_entity_poly.type
_entity_poly.pdbx_seq_one_letter_code
_entity_poly.pdbx_strand_id
1 'polypeptide(L)'
;VVLRADEEGNGIADYYCWQEEEFQLRTSARITSTMAELSQQGRVKSGVLQDGTPALFVTGVEESAWMVTDILTVKNGELVNILLSDVTGVSSEIAPFSSLYPEDINGDGITEVPHPEPIPAWGNVGEDPCRRIDWYTYTSDGTKAAVVSTYHSVEDGWYLRLPDVWKDQILITRTAGTEEVTVTFSYRGDSGEPPQ
;
A
#
# COMPACT_ATOMS: atom_id res chain seq x y z
N VAL A 1 9.69 17.25 6.16
CA VAL A 1 8.95 16.53 7.22
C VAL A 1 9.94 15.71 8.02
N VAL A 2 9.80 15.64 9.34
CA VAL A 2 10.60 14.81 10.27
C VAL A 2 9.65 13.87 11.00
N LEU A 3 9.97 12.58 11.01
CA LEU A 3 9.20 11.58 11.75
C LEU A 3 9.86 11.34 13.12
N ARG A 4 9.08 11.30 14.18
CA ARG A 4 9.55 11.04 15.54
C ARG A 4 8.48 10.32 16.37
N ALA A 5 8.88 9.80 17.52
CA ALA A 5 7.94 9.38 18.55
C ALA A 5 7.58 10.58 19.48
N ASP A 6 6.36 10.58 20.00
CA ASP A 6 6.02 11.41 21.15
C ASP A 6 6.46 10.75 22.47
N GLU A 7 6.10 11.36 23.62
CA GLU A 7 6.46 10.86 24.96
C GLU A 7 5.79 9.51 25.28
N GLU A 8 4.69 9.19 24.61
CA GLU A 8 3.92 7.95 24.77
C GLU A 8 4.35 6.86 23.77
N GLY A 9 5.26 7.20 22.83
CA GLY A 9 5.75 6.31 21.78
C GLY A 9 4.94 6.31 20.49
N ASN A 10 3.92 7.18 20.37
CA ASN A 10 3.14 7.30 19.13
C ASN A 10 3.95 7.98 18.04
N GLY A 11 3.68 7.61 16.78
CA GLY A 11 4.32 8.23 15.63
C GLY A 11 3.77 9.63 15.34
N ILE A 12 4.69 10.58 15.15
CA ILE A 12 4.39 11.98 14.82
C ILE A 12 5.21 12.40 13.60
N ALA A 13 4.56 13.10 12.69
CA ALA A 13 5.18 13.77 11.56
C ALA A 13 5.18 15.28 11.78
N ASP A 14 6.35 15.88 11.91
CA ASP A 14 6.54 17.31 12.09
C ASP A 14 6.84 17.98 10.73
N TYR A 15 6.09 19.01 10.39
CA TYR A 15 6.29 19.80 9.18
C TYR A 15 7.03 21.10 9.50
N TYR A 16 8.21 21.25 8.88
CA TYR A 16 9.05 22.41 9.03
C TYR A 16 9.06 23.25 7.74
N CYS A 17 9.06 24.55 7.88
CA CYS A 17 9.32 25.51 6.81
C CYS A 17 10.61 26.27 7.08
N TRP A 18 11.33 26.63 6.00
CA TRP A 18 12.48 27.51 6.09
C TRP A 18 12.02 28.97 6.15
N GLN A 19 12.28 29.64 7.27
CA GLN A 19 11.98 31.06 7.47
C GLN A 19 13.06 31.70 8.33
N GLU A 20 13.41 32.95 8.02
CA GLU A 20 14.37 33.75 8.81
C GLU A 20 15.70 33.02 9.07
N GLU A 21 16.22 32.33 8.03
CA GLU A 21 17.47 31.58 8.05
C GLU A 21 17.48 30.35 8.98
N GLU A 22 16.30 29.84 9.39
CA GLU A 22 16.18 28.61 10.21
C GLU A 22 14.97 27.78 9.80
N PHE A 23 14.96 26.49 10.21
CA PHE A 23 13.80 25.62 10.11
C PHE A 23 12.86 25.82 11.30
N GLN A 24 11.67 26.32 11.02
CA GLN A 24 10.62 26.52 12.04
C GLN A 24 9.55 25.45 11.91
N LEU A 25 9.20 24.81 13.05
CA LEU A 25 8.07 23.90 13.12
C LEU A 25 6.77 24.66 12.84
N ARG A 26 6.00 24.21 11.86
CA ARG A 26 4.71 24.80 11.50
C ARG A 26 3.56 24.07 12.13
N THR A 27 3.53 22.75 11.95
CA THR A 27 2.44 21.91 12.42
C THR A 27 2.92 20.46 12.50
N SER A 28 2.19 19.64 13.23
CA SER A 28 2.46 18.22 13.38
C SER A 28 1.19 17.43 13.10
N ALA A 29 1.34 16.25 12.51
CA ALA A 29 0.27 15.30 12.30
C ALA A 29 0.62 13.95 12.95
N ARG A 30 -0.38 13.25 13.47
CA ARG A 30 -0.22 11.90 13.97
C ARG A 30 -0.14 10.92 12.80
N ILE A 31 0.72 9.93 12.92
CA ILE A 31 0.77 8.74 12.05
C ILE A 31 0.43 7.51 12.87
N THR A 32 -0.06 6.47 12.21
CA THR A 32 -0.47 5.22 12.85
C THR A 32 0.74 4.42 13.30
N SER A 33 1.72 4.28 12.41
CA SER A 33 2.91 3.47 12.67
C SER A 33 3.83 4.09 13.72
N THR A 34 4.36 3.26 14.59
CA THR A 34 5.43 3.63 15.52
C THR A 34 6.79 3.75 14.82
N MET A 35 7.74 4.41 15.44
CA MET A 35 9.11 4.50 14.90
C MET A 35 9.81 3.13 14.83
N ALA A 36 9.45 2.18 15.71
CA ALA A 36 9.97 0.82 15.69
C ALA A 36 9.52 0.06 14.43
N GLU A 37 8.23 0.13 14.09
CA GLU A 37 7.66 -0.48 12.89
C GLU A 37 8.23 0.13 11.61
N LEU A 38 8.44 1.45 11.58
CA LEU A 38 9.05 2.13 10.45
C LEU A 38 10.53 1.75 10.26
N SER A 39 11.27 1.52 11.36
CA SER A 39 12.71 1.23 11.29
C SER A 39 13.04 -0.18 10.80
N GLN A 40 12.13 -1.13 10.94
CA GLN A 40 12.35 -2.53 10.54
C GLN A 40 12.13 -2.74 9.03
N GLN A 41 10.90 -2.60 8.58
CA GLN A 41 10.49 -2.83 7.20
C GLN A 41 9.67 -1.67 6.62
N GLY A 42 9.56 -0.56 7.35
CA GLY A 42 8.80 0.60 6.91
C GLY A 42 9.42 1.30 5.69
N ARG A 43 8.59 2.06 4.99
CA ARG A 43 9.00 2.91 3.86
C ARG A 43 8.37 4.28 3.98
N VAL A 44 9.14 5.27 3.58
CA VAL A 44 8.68 6.65 3.44
C VAL A 44 8.97 7.10 2.02
N LYS A 45 7.95 7.56 1.31
CA LYS A 45 8.06 7.97 -0.09
C LYS A 45 7.29 9.27 -0.34
N SER A 46 7.91 10.22 -1.00
CA SER A 46 7.20 11.37 -1.56
C SER A 46 6.51 10.99 -2.87
N GLY A 47 5.34 11.55 -3.12
CA GLY A 47 4.58 11.29 -4.31
C GLY A 47 3.51 12.35 -4.57
N VAL A 48 2.62 12.07 -5.50
CA VAL A 48 1.55 12.97 -5.93
C VAL A 48 0.22 12.22 -5.86
N LEU A 49 -0.79 12.87 -5.31
CA LEU A 49 -2.16 12.37 -5.27
C LEU A 49 -2.88 12.58 -6.60
N GLN A 50 -4.03 11.93 -6.78
CA GLN A 50 -4.83 11.98 -8.01
C GLN A 50 -5.24 13.41 -8.41
N ASP A 51 -5.42 14.30 -7.45
CA ASP A 51 -5.75 15.71 -7.67
C ASP A 51 -4.52 16.62 -7.87
N GLY A 52 -3.33 16.03 -8.03
CA GLY A 52 -2.07 16.74 -8.22
C GLY A 52 -1.44 17.27 -6.92
N THR A 53 -2.02 16.99 -5.76
CA THR A 53 -1.49 17.43 -4.46
C THR A 53 -0.25 16.64 -4.08
N PRO A 54 0.88 17.28 -3.72
CA PRO A 54 2.04 16.58 -3.18
C PRO A 54 1.73 15.91 -1.84
N ALA A 55 2.23 14.68 -1.66
CA ALA A 55 2.00 13.90 -0.46
C ALA A 55 3.25 13.12 -0.02
N LEU A 56 3.25 12.74 1.25
CA LEU A 56 4.22 11.82 1.83
C LEU A 56 3.46 10.54 2.25
N PHE A 57 3.87 9.42 1.69
CA PHE A 57 3.35 8.10 2.01
C PHE A 57 4.26 7.49 3.07
N VAL A 58 3.69 7.10 4.20
CA VAL A 58 4.39 6.49 5.34
C VAL A 58 3.78 5.13 5.58
N THR A 59 4.52 4.08 5.26
CA THR A 59 4.06 2.70 5.44
C THR A 59 4.90 2.03 6.50
N GLY A 60 4.29 1.57 7.57
CA GLY A 60 4.88 0.72 8.59
C GLY A 60 4.41 -0.72 8.47
N VAL A 61 5.16 -1.63 9.09
CA VAL A 61 4.82 -3.05 9.16
C VAL A 61 4.73 -3.45 10.62
N GLU A 62 3.55 -3.87 11.03
CA GLU A 62 3.29 -4.35 12.38
C GLU A 62 3.83 -5.78 12.58
N GLU A 63 4.10 -6.18 13.83
CA GLU A 63 4.54 -7.54 14.17
C GLU A 63 3.57 -8.64 13.73
N SER A 64 2.28 -8.30 13.60
CA SER A 64 1.22 -9.18 13.10
C SER A 64 1.24 -9.41 11.57
N ALA A 65 2.26 -8.92 10.87
CA ALA A 65 2.39 -8.94 9.41
C ALA A 65 1.28 -8.15 8.68
N TRP A 66 0.85 -7.05 9.26
CA TRP A 66 -0.01 -6.06 8.60
C TRP A 66 0.82 -4.85 8.19
N MET A 67 0.51 -4.32 7.02
CA MET A 67 1.03 -3.04 6.54
C MET A 67 0.00 -1.96 6.81
N VAL A 68 0.45 -0.85 7.38
CA VAL A 68 -0.38 0.32 7.62
C VAL A 68 0.21 1.48 6.85
N THR A 69 -0.58 2.11 6.00
CA THR A 69 -0.14 3.25 5.19
C THR A 69 -0.87 4.51 5.62
N ASP A 70 -0.11 5.52 6.03
CA ASP A 70 -0.57 6.88 6.25
C ASP A 70 -0.21 7.75 5.04
N ILE A 71 -1.07 8.70 4.69
CA ILE A 71 -0.82 9.68 3.64
C ILE A 71 -0.90 11.08 4.24
N LEU A 72 0.23 11.77 4.20
CA LEU A 72 0.37 13.12 4.75
C LEU A 72 0.42 14.14 3.62
N THR A 73 -0.37 15.19 3.74
CA THR A 73 -0.36 16.33 2.80
C THR A 73 -0.51 17.65 3.54
N VAL A 74 -0.19 18.76 2.90
CA VAL A 74 -0.36 20.09 3.47
C VAL A 74 -1.64 20.73 2.94
N LYS A 75 -2.57 21.04 3.85
CA LYS A 75 -3.83 21.74 3.56
C LYS A 75 -3.90 23.03 4.35
N ASN A 76 -4.11 24.15 3.67
CA ASN A 76 -4.20 25.47 4.32
C ASN A 76 -3.01 25.82 5.23
N GLY A 77 -1.81 25.27 4.91
CA GLY A 77 -0.59 25.48 5.69
C GLY A 77 -0.43 24.51 6.88
N GLU A 78 -1.33 23.57 7.07
CA GLU A 78 -1.28 22.53 8.09
C GLU A 78 -0.97 21.15 7.50
N LEU A 79 -0.14 20.37 8.15
CA LEU A 79 0.09 18.98 7.80
C LEU A 79 -1.08 18.13 8.31
N VAL A 80 -1.69 17.37 7.42
CA VAL A 80 -2.80 16.47 7.77
C VAL A 80 -2.53 15.06 7.26
N ASN A 81 -2.91 14.07 8.07
CA ASN A 81 -2.98 12.68 7.66
C ASN A 81 -4.39 12.41 7.13
N ILE A 82 -4.52 12.25 5.80
CA ILE A 82 -5.83 12.14 5.14
C ILE A 82 -6.50 10.77 5.33
N LEU A 83 -5.79 9.78 5.85
CA LEU A 83 -6.30 8.43 6.09
C LEU A 83 -6.56 8.15 7.57
N LEU A 84 -6.13 9.03 8.46
CA LEU A 84 -6.32 8.84 9.90
C LEU A 84 -7.80 8.98 10.27
N SER A 85 -8.34 7.93 10.87
CA SER A 85 -9.73 7.93 11.35
C SER A 85 -9.85 8.75 12.65
N ASP A 86 -10.74 9.72 12.68
CA ASP A 86 -11.06 10.51 13.89
C ASP A 86 -11.68 9.65 15.00
N VAL A 87 -12.25 8.49 14.65
CA VAL A 87 -12.92 7.59 15.59
C VAL A 87 -11.95 6.62 16.24
N THR A 88 -11.07 5.99 15.44
CA THR A 88 -10.16 4.94 15.91
C THR A 88 -8.75 5.46 16.18
N GLY A 89 -8.37 6.60 15.60
CA GLY A 89 -7.01 7.14 15.65
C GLY A 89 -6.00 6.31 14.83
N VAL A 90 -6.48 5.46 13.93
CA VAL A 90 -5.67 4.56 13.10
C VAL A 90 -5.97 4.86 11.63
N SER A 91 -5.00 4.65 10.74
CA SER A 91 -5.20 4.77 9.29
C SER A 91 -6.30 3.82 8.80
N SER A 92 -7.08 4.27 7.83
CA SER A 92 -8.05 3.43 7.13
C SER A 92 -7.42 2.48 6.11
N GLU A 93 -6.14 2.65 5.78
CA GLU A 93 -5.42 1.78 4.83
C GLU A 93 -4.53 0.79 5.58
N ILE A 94 -5.13 -0.37 5.90
CA ILE A 94 -4.50 -1.51 6.56
C ILE A 94 -4.64 -2.71 5.64
N ALA A 95 -3.53 -3.37 5.33
CA ALA A 95 -3.50 -4.49 4.40
C ALA A 95 -2.55 -5.59 4.87
N PRO A 96 -2.74 -6.86 4.47
CA PRO A 96 -1.78 -7.92 4.73
C PRO A 96 -0.41 -7.60 4.12
N PHE A 97 0.66 -8.05 4.77
CA PHE A 97 2.02 -7.83 4.28
C PHE A 97 2.23 -8.45 2.89
N SER A 98 2.83 -7.69 1.98
CA SER A 98 3.06 -8.10 0.59
C SER A 98 4.46 -7.75 0.05
N SER A 99 5.29 -7.08 0.82
CA SER A 99 6.56 -6.48 0.37
C SER A 99 6.41 -5.44 -0.75
N LEU A 100 5.18 -4.97 -1.01
CA LEU A 100 4.88 -3.93 -1.99
C LEU A 100 4.51 -2.64 -1.24
N TYR A 101 4.97 -1.53 -1.76
CA TYR A 101 4.82 -0.21 -1.14
C TYR A 101 4.22 0.78 -2.14
N PRO A 102 3.71 1.93 -1.67
CA PRO A 102 3.17 2.95 -2.57
C PRO A 102 4.16 3.32 -3.68
N GLU A 103 3.69 3.27 -4.94
CA GLU A 103 4.48 3.61 -6.12
C GLU A 103 3.58 4.05 -7.29
N ASP A 104 4.16 4.71 -8.28
CA ASP A 104 3.52 4.98 -9.57
C ASP A 104 3.62 3.70 -10.42
N ILE A 105 2.62 2.82 -10.29
CA ILE A 105 2.64 1.47 -10.91
C ILE A 105 2.34 1.51 -12.42
N ASN A 106 1.71 2.57 -12.89
CA ASN A 106 1.26 2.69 -14.27
C ASN A 106 2.06 3.72 -15.08
N GLY A 107 2.92 4.53 -14.45
CA GLY A 107 3.78 5.53 -15.08
C GLY A 107 3.07 6.85 -15.41
N ASP A 108 1.96 7.19 -14.74
CA ASP A 108 1.20 8.42 -14.98
C ASP A 108 1.61 9.60 -14.09
N GLY A 109 2.56 9.38 -13.17
CA GLY A 109 3.08 10.38 -12.24
C GLY A 109 2.26 10.51 -10.95
N ILE A 110 1.20 9.73 -10.78
CA ILE A 110 0.41 9.62 -9.55
C ILE A 110 0.96 8.43 -8.74
N THR A 111 0.84 8.48 -7.44
CA THR A 111 1.29 7.39 -6.57
C THR A 111 0.10 6.56 -6.11
N GLU A 112 0.14 5.27 -6.43
CA GLU A 112 -0.85 4.31 -5.99
C GLU A 112 -0.39 3.57 -4.73
N VAL A 113 -1.38 3.15 -3.93
CA VAL A 113 -1.20 2.33 -2.73
C VAL A 113 -1.63 0.90 -3.05
N PRO A 114 -0.76 -0.11 -2.84
CA PRO A 114 -1.08 -1.52 -3.07
C PRO A 114 -1.97 -2.09 -1.96
N HIS A 115 -2.99 -2.85 -2.33
CA HIS A 115 -3.84 -3.59 -1.41
C HIS A 115 -3.94 -5.05 -1.86
N PRO A 116 -3.28 -5.98 -1.13
CA PRO A 116 -3.32 -7.41 -1.44
C PRO A 116 -4.69 -8.00 -1.16
N GLU A 117 -5.28 -8.60 -2.19
CA GLU A 117 -6.54 -9.32 -2.12
C GLU A 117 -6.31 -10.83 -2.30
N PRO A 118 -6.89 -11.67 -1.44
CA PRO A 118 -6.77 -13.11 -1.61
C PRO A 118 -7.47 -13.56 -2.89
N ILE A 119 -6.79 -14.37 -3.68
CA ILE A 119 -7.41 -15.04 -4.81
C ILE A 119 -8.05 -16.32 -4.30
N PRO A 120 -9.33 -16.59 -4.61
CA PRO A 120 -9.96 -17.85 -4.23
C PRO A 120 -9.15 -19.04 -4.73
N ALA A 121 -8.76 -19.92 -3.84
CA ALA A 121 -8.00 -21.12 -4.18
C ALA A 121 -8.93 -22.32 -4.34
N TRP A 122 -8.67 -23.18 -5.34
CA TRP A 122 -9.27 -24.50 -5.48
C TRP A 122 -8.22 -25.56 -5.14
N GLY A 123 -8.59 -26.48 -4.25
CA GLY A 123 -7.71 -27.57 -3.83
C GLY A 123 -6.78 -27.21 -2.67
N ASN A 124 -5.79 -28.06 -2.45
CA ASN A 124 -4.77 -27.82 -1.42
C ASN A 124 -3.89 -26.65 -1.86
N VAL A 125 -4.11 -25.51 -1.23
CA VAL A 125 -3.29 -24.32 -1.40
C VAL A 125 -1.93 -24.60 -0.77
N GLY A 126 -0.85 -24.34 -1.49
CA GLY A 126 0.49 -24.31 -0.90
C GLY A 126 0.57 -23.28 0.24
N GLU A 127 1.65 -23.30 1.00
CA GLU A 127 1.85 -22.46 2.18
C GLU A 127 1.78 -20.94 1.91
N ASP A 128 1.87 -20.53 0.63
CA ASP A 128 1.82 -19.12 0.22
C ASP A 128 0.68 -18.89 -0.80
N PRO A 129 -0.47 -18.38 -0.34
CA PRO A 129 -1.59 -18.11 -1.24
C PRO A 129 -1.24 -16.98 -2.22
N CYS A 130 -1.40 -17.25 -3.51
CA CYS A 130 -1.30 -16.20 -4.53
C CYS A 130 -2.28 -15.09 -4.23
N ARG A 131 -1.82 -13.85 -4.35
CA ARG A 131 -2.62 -12.64 -4.11
C ARG A 131 -2.70 -11.81 -5.37
N ARG A 132 -3.88 -11.25 -5.62
CA ARG A 132 -4.07 -10.12 -6.52
C ARG A 132 -3.72 -8.86 -5.74
N ILE A 133 -3.05 -7.92 -6.36
CA ILE A 133 -2.78 -6.61 -5.78
C ILE A 133 -3.65 -5.61 -6.49
N ASP A 134 -4.60 -5.04 -5.78
CA ASP A 134 -5.40 -3.91 -6.26
C ASP A 134 -4.71 -2.60 -5.89
N TRP A 135 -4.49 -1.73 -6.86
CA TRP A 135 -3.80 -0.46 -6.67
C TRP A 135 -4.81 0.68 -6.66
N TYR A 136 -4.67 1.56 -5.68
CA TYR A 136 -5.61 2.64 -5.44
C TYR A 136 -4.92 3.99 -5.41
N THR A 137 -5.51 4.97 -6.11
CA THR A 137 -5.17 6.39 -5.93
C THR A 137 -6.03 7.01 -4.84
N TYR A 138 -5.54 8.14 -4.31
CA TYR A 138 -6.22 8.96 -3.33
C TYR A 138 -6.23 10.42 -3.78
N THR A 139 -7.30 11.13 -3.48
CA THR A 139 -7.36 12.59 -3.54
C THR A 139 -7.02 13.18 -2.18
N SER A 140 -6.72 14.47 -2.13
CA SER A 140 -6.35 15.14 -0.87
C SER A 140 -7.46 15.12 0.19
N ASP A 141 -8.72 14.88 -0.17
CA ASP A 141 -9.84 14.72 0.77
C ASP A 141 -10.00 13.27 1.30
N GLY A 142 -9.10 12.35 0.88
CA GLY A 142 -9.12 10.94 1.29
C GLY A 142 -10.01 10.04 0.43
N THR A 143 -10.59 10.56 -0.68
CA THR A 143 -11.36 9.72 -1.59
C THR A 143 -10.46 8.71 -2.30
N LYS A 144 -10.84 7.43 -2.25
CA LYS A 144 -10.11 6.28 -2.82
C LYS A 144 -10.71 5.87 -4.14
N ALA A 145 -9.87 5.60 -5.15
CA ALA A 145 -10.29 5.08 -6.45
C ALA A 145 -9.36 3.95 -6.92
N ALA A 146 -9.94 2.86 -7.45
CA ALA A 146 -9.18 1.76 -8.02
C ALA A 146 -8.60 2.15 -9.39
N VAL A 147 -7.36 1.75 -9.66
CA VAL A 147 -6.63 2.09 -10.90
C VAL A 147 -6.33 0.84 -11.71
N VAL A 148 -5.69 -0.15 -11.12
CA VAL A 148 -5.24 -1.36 -11.80
C VAL A 148 -5.12 -2.51 -10.81
N SER A 149 -5.30 -3.73 -11.31
CA SER A 149 -4.98 -4.96 -10.57
C SER A 149 -3.76 -5.63 -11.18
N THR A 150 -2.89 -6.18 -10.34
CA THR A 150 -1.66 -6.86 -10.76
C THR A 150 -1.47 -8.18 -10.01
N TYR A 151 -0.67 -9.06 -10.59
CA TYR A 151 -0.03 -10.17 -9.90
C TYR A 151 1.47 -9.92 -9.84
N HIS A 152 2.09 -10.11 -8.69
CA HIS A 152 3.53 -9.92 -8.50
C HIS A 152 4.22 -11.25 -8.16
N SER A 153 5.29 -11.57 -8.90
CA SER A 153 6.31 -12.51 -8.48
C SER A 153 7.47 -11.72 -7.87
N VAL A 154 7.38 -11.45 -6.57
CA VAL A 154 8.35 -10.59 -5.87
C VAL A 154 9.76 -11.18 -5.92
N GLU A 155 9.88 -12.51 -5.76
CA GLU A 155 11.16 -13.21 -5.79
C GLU A 155 11.84 -13.12 -7.18
N ASP A 156 11.05 -13.19 -8.25
CA ASP A 156 11.55 -13.17 -9.63
C ASP A 156 11.63 -11.75 -10.21
N GLY A 157 11.13 -10.75 -9.49
CA GLY A 157 11.23 -9.33 -9.84
C GLY A 157 10.37 -8.92 -11.04
N TRP A 158 9.23 -9.57 -11.29
CA TRP A 158 8.29 -9.19 -12.34
C TRP A 158 6.86 -9.10 -11.84
N TYR A 159 6.04 -8.37 -12.57
CA TYR A 159 4.59 -8.34 -12.35
C TYR A 159 3.82 -8.41 -13.65
N LEU A 160 2.57 -8.86 -13.57
CA LEU A 160 1.62 -8.90 -14.67
C LEU A 160 0.42 -8.01 -14.33
N ARG A 161 0.09 -7.06 -15.21
CA ARG A 161 -1.16 -6.32 -15.14
C ARG A 161 -2.31 -7.24 -15.52
N LEU A 162 -3.29 -7.37 -14.63
CA LEU A 162 -4.46 -8.21 -14.85
C LEU A 162 -5.54 -7.39 -15.59
N PRO A 163 -6.08 -7.91 -16.72
CA PRO A 163 -7.23 -7.28 -17.37
C PRO A 163 -8.45 -7.24 -16.42
N ASP A 164 -9.26 -6.18 -16.48
CA ASP A 164 -10.43 -6.02 -15.62
C ASP A 164 -11.42 -7.19 -15.74
N VAL A 165 -11.53 -7.78 -16.94
CA VAL A 165 -12.36 -8.97 -17.20
C VAL A 165 -11.87 -10.24 -16.48
N TRP A 166 -10.64 -10.23 -15.95
CA TRP A 166 -10.09 -11.34 -15.18
C TRP A 166 -10.34 -11.20 -13.68
N LYS A 167 -10.68 -10.02 -13.24
CA LYS A 167 -10.99 -9.74 -11.83
C LYS A 167 -12.09 -10.70 -11.38
N ASP A 168 -11.84 -11.44 -10.32
CA ASP A 168 -12.77 -12.43 -9.73
C ASP A 168 -13.06 -13.68 -10.58
N GLN A 169 -12.47 -13.80 -11.78
CA GLN A 169 -12.70 -14.92 -12.71
C GLN A 169 -11.46 -15.78 -12.97
N ILE A 170 -10.33 -15.46 -12.36
CA ILE A 170 -9.11 -16.24 -12.52
C ILE A 170 -8.67 -16.91 -11.21
N LEU A 171 -8.00 -18.03 -11.40
CA LEU A 171 -7.17 -18.67 -10.39
C LEU A 171 -5.72 -18.49 -10.78
N ILE A 172 -4.89 -18.23 -9.80
CA ILE A 172 -3.44 -18.17 -9.98
C ILE A 172 -2.83 -19.26 -9.11
N THR A 173 -2.06 -20.15 -9.74
CA THR A 173 -1.32 -21.18 -9.03
C THR A 173 0.16 -21.02 -9.32
N ARG A 174 1.00 -21.21 -8.29
CA ARG A 174 2.45 -21.19 -8.39
C ARG A 174 2.97 -22.59 -8.04
N THR A 175 3.72 -23.17 -8.95
CA THR A 175 4.37 -24.47 -8.75
C THR A 175 5.87 -24.28 -8.86
N ALA A 176 6.60 -24.56 -7.78
CA ALA A 176 8.05 -24.54 -7.78
C ALA A 176 8.58 -25.93 -8.17
N GLY A 177 9.29 -26.02 -9.30
CA GLY A 177 10.11 -27.16 -9.69
C GLY A 177 11.54 -27.02 -9.19
N THR A 178 12.39 -27.97 -9.53
CA THR A 178 13.83 -27.97 -9.13
C THR A 178 14.66 -26.92 -9.88
N GLU A 179 14.24 -26.54 -11.09
CA GLU A 179 14.99 -25.63 -11.97
C GLU A 179 14.13 -24.45 -12.47
N GLU A 180 12.81 -24.53 -12.29
CA GLU A 180 11.88 -23.51 -12.79
C GLU A 180 10.70 -23.30 -11.85
N VAL A 181 10.13 -22.09 -11.87
CA VAL A 181 8.88 -21.73 -11.24
C VAL A 181 7.85 -21.50 -12.32
N THR A 182 6.73 -22.21 -12.24
CA THR A 182 5.61 -22.04 -13.17
C THR A 182 4.46 -21.30 -12.48
N VAL A 183 4.01 -20.20 -13.06
CA VAL A 183 2.80 -19.49 -12.64
C VAL A 183 1.72 -19.70 -13.68
N THR A 184 0.61 -20.30 -13.28
CA THR A 184 -0.51 -20.63 -14.15
C THR A 184 -1.71 -19.75 -13.84
N PHE A 185 -2.22 -19.08 -14.85
CA PHE A 185 -3.46 -18.30 -14.80
C PHE A 185 -4.56 -19.11 -15.47
N SER A 186 -5.57 -19.51 -14.70
CA SER A 186 -6.68 -20.32 -15.18
C SER A 186 -8.00 -19.59 -15.04
N TYR A 187 -8.87 -19.67 -16.05
CA TYR A 187 -10.21 -19.10 -15.97
C TYR A 187 -11.13 -19.96 -15.08
N ARG A 188 -11.84 -19.32 -14.16
CA ARG A 188 -12.66 -20.03 -13.17
C ARG A 188 -13.99 -20.56 -13.75
N GLY A 189 -14.49 -20.01 -14.87
CA GLY A 189 -15.80 -20.32 -15.42
C GLY A 189 -16.98 -19.78 -14.60
N ASP A 190 -18.11 -19.66 -15.24
CA ASP A 190 -19.36 -19.16 -14.58
C ASP A 190 -20.00 -20.18 -13.63
N SER A 191 -19.67 -21.48 -13.78
CA SER A 191 -20.23 -22.58 -13.00
C SER A 191 -19.51 -22.87 -11.70
N GLY A 192 -18.39 -22.22 -11.43
CA GLY A 192 -17.56 -22.52 -10.27
C GLY A 192 -16.87 -23.89 -10.33
N GLU A 193 -16.85 -24.54 -11.48
CA GLU A 193 -16.12 -25.79 -11.69
C GLU A 193 -14.63 -25.54 -11.84
N PRO A 194 -13.76 -26.49 -11.42
CA PRO A 194 -12.34 -26.35 -11.62
C PRO A 194 -12.00 -26.23 -13.11
N PRO A 195 -10.99 -25.43 -13.49
CA PRO A 195 -10.55 -25.33 -14.88
C PRO A 195 -10.13 -26.70 -15.38
N GLN A 196 -10.50 -27.03 -16.60
CA GLN A 196 -10.11 -28.26 -17.27
C GLN A 196 -8.70 -28.17 -17.82
#